data_7d0821aa5537ebfe1716cef9474b6122
#
_entry.id   7d0821aa5537ebfe1716cef9474b6122
#
_cell.length_a   1.000
_cell.length_b   1.000
_cell.length_c   1.000
_cell.angle_alpha   90.00
_cell.angle_beta   90.00
_cell.angle_gamma   90.00
#
_symmetry.space_group_name_H-M   'P 1'
#
loop_
_entity.id
_entity.type
_entity.pdbx_description
1 polymer ?
#
loop_
_entity_poly.entity_id
_entity_poly.type
_entity_poly.pdbx_seq_one_letter_code
_entity_poly.pdbx_strand_id
1 'polypeptide(L)'
;YARREDVPVHVRSSFSDKPGTWVKDPTDITKGSDMEEAIISGVAHDRSEAKITIAGLPDAVGRAAQIFEIIAHADINIDMIVQNASRVMNGRTDLSFTLPMNDGPTAVRALTAVKDELGYEQILYNDQIGKVSVVGVGMRTHPGVTSTFFRALADCGINLQMISTSEIRISVVV
;
A
#
# COMPACT_ATOMS: atom_id res chain seq x y z
N TYR A 1 20.26 -2.26 10.46
CA TYR A 1 21.66 -2.52 10.83
C TYR A 1 22.24 -3.62 9.94
N ALA A 2 21.70 -4.84 9.95
CA ALA A 2 22.23 -6.00 9.21
C ALA A 2 22.49 -5.70 7.71
N ARG A 3 21.56 -4.99 7.04
CA ARG A 3 21.75 -4.61 5.63
C ARG A 3 22.98 -3.70 5.41
N ARG A 4 23.28 -2.81 6.36
CA ARG A 4 24.43 -1.89 6.26
C ARG A 4 25.76 -2.60 6.45
N GLU A 5 25.75 -3.68 7.20
CA GLU A 5 26.94 -4.50 7.50
C GLU A 5 27.01 -5.77 6.62
N ASP A 6 26.14 -5.87 5.61
CA ASP A 6 26.06 -7.01 4.68
C ASP A 6 25.93 -8.38 5.39
N VAL A 7 25.16 -8.42 6.48
CA VAL A 7 24.94 -9.63 7.29
C VAL A 7 23.59 -10.23 6.94
N PRO A 8 23.54 -11.48 6.42
CA PRO A 8 22.27 -12.17 6.20
C PRO A 8 21.58 -12.50 7.53
N VAL A 9 20.27 -12.26 7.61
CA VAL A 9 19.48 -12.53 8.81
C VAL A 9 18.59 -13.75 8.58
N HIS A 10 18.65 -14.73 9.47
CA HIS A 10 17.80 -15.90 9.45
C HIS A 10 16.73 -15.83 10.53
N VAL A 11 15.49 -15.67 10.12
CA VAL A 11 14.32 -15.58 11.02
C VAL A 11 13.68 -16.97 11.16
N ARG A 12 13.65 -17.51 12.38
CA ARG A 12 13.07 -18.83 12.68
C ARG A 12 12.14 -18.76 13.89
N SER A 13 11.15 -19.65 13.90
CA SER A 13 10.34 -19.90 15.10
C SER A 13 11.15 -20.65 16.14
N SER A 14 11.06 -20.23 17.39
CA SER A 14 11.62 -20.98 18.53
C SER A 14 10.79 -22.23 18.90
N PHE A 15 9.62 -22.39 18.29
CA PHE A 15 8.64 -23.44 18.64
C PHE A 15 8.41 -24.46 17.50
N SER A 16 9.21 -24.40 16.43
CA SER A 16 9.07 -25.34 15.29
C SER A 16 10.37 -25.55 14.54
N ASP A 17 10.51 -26.71 13.89
CA ASP A 17 11.68 -27.05 13.07
C ASP A 17 11.56 -26.58 11.62
N LYS A 18 10.58 -25.71 11.30
CA LYS A 18 10.43 -25.17 9.96
C LYS A 18 11.67 -24.37 9.57
N PRO A 19 12.08 -24.39 8.28
CA PRO A 19 13.33 -23.78 7.81
C PRO A 19 13.42 -22.27 8.05
N GLY A 20 12.28 -21.59 8.25
CA GLY A 20 12.25 -20.13 8.47
C GLY A 20 12.47 -19.32 7.19
N THR A 21 12.82 -18.04 7.37
CA THR A 21 12.98 -17.09 6.27
C THR A 21 14.36 -16.45 6.35
N TRP A 22 15.06 -16.40 5.23
CA TRP A 22 16.31 -15.66 5.08
C TRP A 22 16.04 -14.26 4.54
N VAL A 23 16.60 -13.25 5.21
CA VAL A 23 16.68 -11.86 4.75
C VAL A 23 18.14 -11.61 4.36
N LYS A 24 18.39 -11.48 3.06
CA LYS A 24 19.74 -11.31 2.49
C LYS A 24 19.67 -10.45 1.23
N ASP A 25 20.83 -10.01 0.74
CA ASP A 25 20.88 -9.25 -0.51
C ASP A 25 20.43 -10.10 -1.71
N PRO A 26 19.65 -9.56 -2.65
CA PRO A 26 19.24 -10.26 -3.87
C PRO A 26 20.42 -10.83 -4.68
N THR A 27 21.55 -10.17 -4.66
CA THR A 27 22.77 -10.61 -5.39
C THR A 27 23.38 -11.89 -4.83
N ASP A 28 23.10 -12.22 -3.57
CA ASP A 28 23.57 -13.47 -2.96
C ASP A 28 22.75 -14.69 -3.39
N ILE A 29 21.58 -14.46 -3.99
CA ILE A 29 20.69 -15.54 -4.49
C ILE A 29 21.22 -16.05 -5.84
N THR A 30 21.87 -15.20 -6.63
CA THR A 30 22.28 -15.49 -8.01
C THR A 30 23.62 -16.20 -8.12
N LYS A 31 24.43 -16.25 -7.07
CA LYS A 31 25.77 -16.88 -7.09
C LYS A 31 25.77 -18.42 -7.12
N GLY A 32 24.62 -19.06 -7.21
CA GLY A 32 24.52 -20.52 -7.10
C GLY A 32 23.62 -21.28 -8.07
N SER A 33 22.98 -20.63 -9.04
CA SER A 33 22.13 -21.33 -10.01
C SER A 33 22.06 -20.59 -11.34
N ASP A 34 22.24 -21.28 -12.45
CA ASP A 34 21.83 -20.90 -13.81
C ASP A 34 20.28 -20.79 -13.95
N MET A 35 19.58 -20.38 -12.90
CA MET A 35 18.13 -20.18 -12.95
C MET A 35 17.84 -18.74 -13.32
N GLU A 36 17.01 -18.55 -14.35
CA GLU A 36 16.40 -17.29 -14.70
C GLU A 36 16.00 -16.52 -13.44
N GLU A 37 16.39 -15.24 -13.34
CA GLU A 37 15.99 -14.38 -12.21
C GLU A 37 14.48 -14.46 -12.03
N ALA A 38 14.03 -14.86 -10.85
CA ALA A 38 12.61 -14.96 -10.58
C ALA A 38 11.96 -13.59 -10.76
N ILE A 39 11.09 -13.46 -11.76
CA ILE A 39 10.35 -12.23 -12.08
C ILE A 39 9.62 -11.71 -10.84
N ILE A 40 9.05 -12.64 -10.06
CA ILE A 40 8.35 -12.38 -8.80
C ILE A 40 9.13 -13.04 -7.67
N SER A 41 9.56 -12.24 -6.70
CA SER A 41 10.28 -12.71 -5.51
C SER A 41 9.33 -13.16 -4.40
N GLY A 42 8.11 -12.63 -4.36
CA GLY A 42 7.12 -13.00 -3.35
C GLY A 42 5.77 -12.33 -3.52
N VAL A 43 4.79 -12.92 -2.83
CA VAL A 43 3.46 -12.37 -2.65
C VAL A 43 3.20 -12.25 -1.15
N ALA A 44 2.76 -11.09 -0.70
CA ALA A 44 2.41 -10.80 0.69
C ALA A 44 0.98 -10.31 0.79
N HIS A 45 0.34 -10.57 1.92
CA HIS A 45 -0.97 -10.00 2.24
C HIS A 45 -0.95 -9.37 3.63
N ASP A 46 -1.79 -8.36 3.82
CA ASP A 46 -1.99 -7.67 5.08
C ASP A 46 -3.49 -7.37 5.28
N ARG A 47 -3.96 -7.53 6.51
CA ARG A 47 -5.34 -7.26 6.93
C ARG A 47 -5.40 -6.34 8.15
N SER A 48 -4.29 -5.71 8.48
CA SER A 48 -4.17 -4.81 9.64
C SER A 48 -4.37 -3.33 9.27
N GLU A 49 -4.73 -3.05 8.02
CA GLU A 49 -4.98 -1.69 7.54
C GLU A 49 -6.47 -1.36 7.42
N ALA A 50 -6.77 -0.07 7.45
CA ALA A 50 -8.04 0.51 7.10
C ALA A 50 -7.87 1.51 5.97
N LYS A 51 -8.94 1.81 5.26
CA LYS A 51 -9.00 2.82 4.20
C LYS A 51 -9.87 4.00 4.64
N ILE A 52 -9.36 5.21 4.43
CA ILE A 52 -10.13 6.45 4.51
C ILE A 52 -10.21 7.05 3.11
N THR A 53 -11.42 7.47 2.73
CA THR A 53 -11.65 8.29 1.53
C THR A 53 -12.29 9.60 1.96
N ILE A 54 -11.63 10.71 1.64
CA ILE A 54 -12.17 12.06 1.76
C ILE A 54 -12.81 12.39 0.41
N ALA A 55 -14.12 12.35 0.37
CA ALA A 55 -14.89 12.54 -0.86
C ALA A 55 -15.32 14.01 -1.02
N GLY A 56 -15.29 14.47 -2.27
CA GLY A 56 -15.71 15.82 -2.62
C GLY A 56 -14.81 16.91 -2.03
N LEU A 57 -13.50 16.67 -1.95
CA LEU A 57 -12.50 17.66 -1.53
C LEU A 57 -12.34 18.74 -2.61
N PRO A 58 -12.32 20.05 -2.31
CA PRO A 58 -11.98 21.06 -3.29
C PRO A 58 -10.61 20.80 -3.92
N ASP A 59 -10.57 20.73 -5.26
CA ASP A 59 -9.33 20.52 -6.01
C ASP A 59 -8.53 21.82 -6.07
N ALA A 60 -7.73 22.06 -5.03
CA ALA A 60 -6.95 23.27 -4.88
C ALA A 60 -5.55 22.95 -4.36
N VAL A 61 -4.59 23.79 -4.77
CA VAL A 61 -3.19 23.68 -4.32
C VAL A 61 -3.11 23.71 -2.80
N GLY A 62 -2.37 22.74 -2.22
CA GLY A 62 -2.13 22.66 -0.78
C GLY A 62 -3.13 21.82 0.00
N ARG A 63 -4.27 21.40 -0.57
CA ARG A 63 -5.29 20.61 0.17
C ARG A 63 -4.76 19.25 0.64
N ALA A 64 -4.02 18.53 -0.18
CA ALA A 64 -3.38 17.30 0.23
C ALA A 64 -2.37 17.53 1.37
N ALA A 65 -1.56 18.61 1.28
CA ALA A 65 -0.61 18.95 2.34
C ALA A 65 -1.33 19.20 3.69
N GLN A 66 -2.37 20.00 3.71
CA GLN A 66 -3.18 20.25 4.93
C GLN A 66 -3.71 18.95 5.55
N ILE A 67 -4.25 18.05 4.75
CA ILE A 67 -4.77 16.76 5.23
C ILE A 67 -3.66 15.93 5.87
N PHE A 68 -2.52 15.78 5.19
CA PHE A 68 -1.44 14.95 5.69
C PHE A 68 -0.66 15.58 6.85
N GLU A 69 -0.64 16.91 6.98
CA GLU A 69 -0.16 17.61 8.18
C GLU A 69 -1.02 17.27 9.40
N ILE A 70 -2.35 17.25 9.26
CA ILE A 70 -3.28 16.87 10.34
C ILE A 70 -3.04 15.43 10.78
N ILE A 71 -2.88 14.52 9.82
CA ILE A 71 -2.61 13.10 10.09
C ILE A 71 -1.24 12.93 10.76
N ALA A 72 -0.21 13.65 10.30
CA ALA A 72 1.12 13.62 10.89
C ALA A 72 1.14 14.18 12.32
N HIS A 73 0.39 15.26 12.60
CA HIS A 73 0.25 15.76 13.97
C HIS A 73 -0.46 14.79 14.92
N ALA A 74 -1.25 13.87 14.38
CA ALA A 74 -1.86 12.77 15.15
C ALA A 74 -0.92 11.55 15.31
N ASP A 75 0.34 11.65 14.86
CA ASP A 75 1.36 10.58 14.89
C ASP A 75 0.91 9.30 14.13
N ILE A 76 0.22 9.47 13.00
CA ILE A 76 -0.34 8.39 12.19
C ILE A 76 0.48 8.22 10.90
N ASN A 77 0.96 7.00 10.66
CA ASN A 77 1.61 6.63 9.42
C ASN A 77 0.60 6.29 8.31
N ILE A 78 0.96 6.59 7.07
CA ILE A 78 0.17 6.29 5.88
C ILE A 78 1.00 5.41 4.95
N ASP A 79 0.36 4.43 4.30
CA ASP A 79 1.06 3.56 3.33
C ASP A 79 0.69 3.90 1.88
N MET A 80 -0.56 3.74 1.48
CA MET A 80 -1.00 4.00 0.10
C MET A 80 -1.78 5.31 0.03
N ILE A 81 -1.54 6.11 -1.01
CA ILE A 81 -2.29 7.32 -1.30
C ILE A 81 -2.73 7.27 -2.77
N VAL A 82 -4.02 7.52 -3.01
CA VAL A 82 -4.58 7.66 -4.36
C VAL A 82 -5.48 8.88 -4.39
N GLN A 83 -5.17 9.82 -5.28
CA GLN A 83 -5.99 10.99 -5.55
C GLN A 83 -6.54 10.89 -6.98
N ASN A 84 -7.85 11.00 -7.11
CA ASN A 84 -8.49 11.06 -8.41
C ASN A 84 -8.61 12.52 -8.85
N ALA A 85 -7.97 12.88 -9.96
CA ALA A 85 -8.20 14.20 -10.55
C ALA A 85 -9.66 14.30 -10.98
N SER A 86 -10.36 15.32 -10.50
CA SER A 86 -11.76 15.55 -10.87
C SER A 86 -11.84 15.90 -12.36
N ARG A 87 -12.41 15.01 -13.16
CA ARG A 87 -12.78 15.29 -14.56
C ARG A 87 -14.18 15.91 -14.66
N VAL A 88 -14.90 15.96 -13.57
CA VAL A 88 -16.24 16.55 -13.52
C VAL A 88 -16.08 18.04 -13.22
N MET A 89 -16.81 18.90 -13.93
CA MET A 89 -16.71 20.37 -13.94
C MET A 89 -17.02 21.06 -12.59
N ASN A 90 -17.02 20.32 -11.47
CA ASN A 90 -17.33 20.86 -10.13
C ASN A 90 -16.08 21.25 -9.30
N GLY A 91 -14.86 21.05 -9.81
CA GLY A 91 -13.63 21.41 -9.10
C GLY A 91 -13.40 20.64 -7.80
N ARG A 92 -13.91 19.41 -7.70
CA ARG A 92 -13.75 18.54 -6.53
C ARG A 92 -13.05 17.25 -6.91
N THR A 93 -12.35 16.66 -5.94
CA THR A 93 -11.59 15.42 -6.07
C THR A 93 -11.85 14.50 -4.88
N ASP A 94 -11.54 13.22 -5.03
CA ASP A 94 -11.53 12.28 -3.93
C ASP A 94 -10.08 11.91 -3.60
N LEU A 95 -9.74 11.92 -2.32
CA LEU A 95 -8.45 11.51 -1.80
C LEU A 95 -8.63 10.28 -0.91
N SER A 96 -8.04 9.16 -1.32
CA SER A 96 -8.07 7.92 -0.55
C SER A 96 -6.67 7.57 -0.05
N PHE A 97 -6.58 7.04 1.17
CA PHE A 97 -5.33 6.53 1.71
C PHE A 97 -5.57 5.38 2.69
N THR A 98 -4.53 4.57 2.91
CA THR A 98 -4.54 3.50 3.91
C THR A 98 -3.65 3.85 5.10
N LEU A 99 -4.02 3.33 6.27
CA LEU A 99 -3.36 3.53 7.55
C LEU A 99 -3.57 2.29 8.43
N PRO A 100 -2.78 2.12 9.52
CA PRO A 100 -3.05 1.06 10.49
C PRO A 100 -4.48 1.13 11.01
N MET A 101 -5.18 0.01 11.04
CA MET A 101 -6.59 -0.08 11.46
C MET A 101 -6.83 0.55 12.84
N ASN A 102 -5.89 0.38 13.78
CA ASN A 102 -6.00 0.92 15.13
C ASN A 102 -6.01 2.46 15.17
N ASP A 103 -5.41 3.10 14.18
CA ASP A 103 -5.30 4.57 14.08
C ASP A 103 -6.51 5.19 13.36
N GLY A 104 -7.31 4.37 12.68
CA GLY A 104 -8.47 4.80 11.90
C GLY A 104 -9.43 5.72 12.65
N PRO A 105 -9.94 5.33 13.85
CA PRO A 105 -10.84 6.20 14.62
C PRO A 105 -10.22 7.55 15.01
N THR A 106 -8.90 7.59 15.26
CA THR A 106 -8.19 8.83 15.59
C THR A 106 -8.07 9.73 14.37
N ALA A 107 -7.72 9.16 13.21
CA ALA A 107 -7.67 9.88 11.94
C ALA A 107 -9.03 10.48 11.56
N VAL A 108 -10.10 9.69 11.66
CA VAL A 108 -11.46 10.15 11.36
C VAL A 108 -11.86 11.32 12.26
N ARG A 109 -11.58 11.25 13.57
CA ARG A 109 -11.87 12.36 14.51
C ARG A 109 -11.08 13.63 14.14
N ALA A 110 -9.78 13.51 13.88
CA ALA A 110 -8.92 14.64 13.54
C ALA A 110 -9.41 15.34 12.25
N LEU A 111 -9.70 14.56 11.21
CA LEU A 111 -10.21 15.08 9.95
C LEU A 111 -11.62 15.68 10.08
N THR A 112 -12.50 15.07 10.88
CA THR A 112 -13.85 15.59 11.09
C THR A 112 -13.84 16.94 11.78
N ALA A 113 -12.92 17.19 12.70
CA ALA A 113 -12.78 18.46 13.42
C ALA A 113 -12.51 19.66 12.49
N VAL A 114 -11.93 19.41 11.31
CA VAL A 114 -11.54 20.44 10.33
C VAL A 114 -12.36 20.37 9.03
N LYS A 115 -13.50 19.68 9.07
CA LYS A 115 -14.36 19.47 7.89
C LYS A 115 -14.70 20.77 7.18
N ASP A 116 -15.16 21.77 7.93
CA ASP A 116 -15.61 23.04 7.37
C ASP A 116 -14.45 23.85 6.77
N GLU A 117 -13.26 23.75 7.36
CA GLU A 117 -12.05 24.40 6.87
C GLU A 117 -11.55 23.77 5.56
N LEU A 118 -11.52 22.43 5.51
CA LEU A 118 -11.12 21.69 4.32
C LEU A 118 -12.20 21.71 3.22
N GLY A 119 -13.47 21.84 3.58
CA GLY A 119 -14.59 21.96 2.65
C GLY A 119 -14.95 20.69 1.90
N TYR A 120 -14.55 19.52 2.41
CA TYR A 120 -14.94 18.24 1.81
C TYR A 120 -16.39 17.85 2.16
N GLU A 121 -16.97 16.95 1.36
CA GLU A 121 -18.37 16.55 1.55
C GLU A 121 -18.53 15.50 2.65
N GLN A 122 -17.74 14.42 2.58
CA GLN A 122 -17.81 13.32 3.55
C GLN A 122 -16.50 12.56 3.70
N ILE A 123 -16.39 11.84 4.84
CA ILE A 123 -15.37 10.83 5.07
C ILE A 123 -16.03 9.45 4.98
N LEU A 124 -15.43 8.57 4.19
CA LEU A 124 -15.75 7.14 4.13
C LEU A 124 -14.63 6.37 4.81
N TYR A 125 -14.96 5.61 5.84
CA TYR A 125 -14.03 4.77 6.58
C TYR A 125 -14.38 3.30 6.34
N ASN A 126 -13.37 2.48 6.03
CA ASN A 126 -13.53 1.05 5.85
C ASN A 126 -12.33 0.31 6.47
N ASP A 127 -12.59 -0.49 7.50
CA ASP A 127 -11.64 -1.38 8.18
C ASP A 127 -11.76 -2.86 7.74
N GLN A 128 -12.68 -3.15 6.81
CA GLN A 128 -12.89 -4.47 6.24
C GLN A 128 -12.18 -4.57 4.88
N ILE A 129 -10.88 -4.30 4.87
CA ILE A 129 -10.04 -4.36 3.66
C ILE A 129 -8.92 -5.38 3.82
N GLY A 130 -8.39 -5.84 2.69
CA GLY A 130 -7.14 -6.58 2.61
C GLY A 130 -6.21 -5.91 1.62
N LYS A 131 -4.92 -5.91 1.92
CA LYS A 131 -3.88 -5.49 0.98
C LYS A 131 -3.14 -6.71 0.48
N VAL A 132 -3.00 -6.86 -0.84
CA VAL A 132 -2.19 -7.90 -1.47
C VAL A 132 -1.09 -7.23 -2.28
N SER A 133 0.14 -7.68 -2.08
CA SER A 133 1.31 -7.11 -2.75
C SER A 133 2.11 -8.19 -3.45
N VAL A 134 2.44 -7.97 -4.71
CA VAL A 134 3.41 -8.75 -5.48
C VAL A 134 4.71 -7.96 -5.54
N VAL A 135 5.82 -8.61 -5.21
CA VAL A 135 7.16 -7.99 -5.15
C VAL A 135 8.11 -8.77 -6.05
N GLY A 136 8.92 -8.06 -6.82
CA GLY A 136 9.95 -8.68 -7.66
C GLY A 136 10.64 -7.66 -8.58
N VAL A 137 11.95 -7.79 -8.71
CA VAL A 137 12.77 -6.91 -9.58
C VAL A 137 12.49 -7.12 -11.07
N GLY A 138 12.03 -8.31 -11.46
CA GLY A 138 11.72 -8.66 -12.86
C GLY A 138 10.46 -7.95 -13.42
N MET A 139 9.66 -7.31 -12.58
CA MET A 139 8.46 -6.59 -13.02
C MET A 139 8.78 -5.40 -13.96
N ARG A 140 9.98 -4.83 -13.86
CA ARG A 140 10.44 -3.74 -14.76
C ARG A 140 10.56 -4.18 -16.22
N THR A 141 10.92 -5.43 -16.45
CA THR A 141 11.24 -5.96 -17.78
C THR A 141 10.16 -6.89 -18.35
N HIS A 142 9.15 -7.24 -17.54
CA HIS A 142 8.11 -8.21 -17.90
C HIS A 142 6.72 -7.57 -17.84
N PRO A 143 6.20 -7.02 -18.94
CA PRO A 143 4.95 -6.27 -18.95
C PRO A 143 3.69 -7.10 -18.62
N GLY A 144 3.78 -8.44 -18.63
CA GLY A 144 2.66 -9.32 -18.34
C GLY A 144 2.31 -9.52 -16.86
N VAL A 145 3.20 -9.14 -15.92
CA VAL A 145 3.02 -9.42 -14.49
C VAL A 145 1.75 -8.77 -13.94
N THR A 146 1.52 -7.50 -14.24
CA THR A 146 0.33 -6.77 -13.78
C THR A 146 -0.96 -7.42 -14.25
N SER A 147 -1.03 -7.78 -15.54
CA SER A 147 -2.23 -8.40 -16.11
C SER A 147 -2.50 -9.79 -15.51
N THR A 148 -1.47 -10.59 -15.32
CA THR A 148 -1.57 -11.91 -14.68
C THR A 148 -2.06 -11.79 -13.23
N PHE A 149 -1.50 -10.84 -12.46
CA PHE A 149 -1.91 -10.59 -11.09
C PHE A 149 -3.39 -10.18 -10.99
N PHE A 150 -3.81 -9.21 -11.81
CA PHE A 150 -5.20 -8.75 -11.81
C PHE A 150 -6.17 -9.83 -12.30
N ARG A 151 -5.75 -10.65 -13.29
CA ARG A 151 -6.56 -11.78 -13.76
C ARG A 151 -6.77 -12.80 -12.62
N ALA A 152 -5.72 -13.15 -11.90
CA ALA A 152 -5.82 -14.09 -10.79
C ALA A 152 -6.79 -13.61 -9.69
N LEU A 153 -6.80 -12.32 -9.38
CA LEU A 153 -7.76 -11.73 -8.42
C LEU A 153 -9.20 -11.77 -8.97
N ALA A 154 -9.38 -11.43 -10.24
CA ALA A 154 -10.69 -11.46 -10.91
C ALA A 154 -11.26 -12.88 -10.97
N ASP A 155 -10.44 -13.89 -11.27
CA ASP A 155 -10.84 -15.29 -11.31
C ASP A 155 -11.26 -15.83 -9.92
N CYS A 156 -10.75 -15.20 -8.84
CA CYS A 156 -11.19 -15.43 -7.47
C CYS A 156 -12.42 -14.59 -7.06
N GLY A 157 -13.00 -13.80 -7.95
CA GLY A 157 -14.13 -12.91 -7.64
C GLY A 157 -13.76 -11.71 -6.76
N ILE A 158 -12.48 -11.35 -6.68
CA ILE A 158 -11.99 -10.25 -5.83
C ILE A 158 -11.99 -8.95 -6.64
N ASN A 159 -12.70 -7.94 -6.11
CA ASN A 159 -12.72 -6.60 -6.70
C ASN A 159 -11.63 -5.71 -6.13
N LEU A 160 -11.06 -4.83 -6.97
CA LEU A 160 -10.00 -3.91 -6.59
C LEU A 160 -10.58 -2.56 -6.18
N GLN A 161 -10.16 -2.04 -5.02
CA GLN A 161 -10.56 -0.73 -4.51
C GLN A 161 -9.49 0.34 -4.72
N MET A 162 -8.21 -0.02 -4.55
CA MET A 162 -7.06 0.86 -4.80
C MET A 162 -5.94 0.07 -5.43
N ILE A 163 -5.12 0.73 -6.23
CA ILE A 163 -3.93 0.16 -6.87
C ILE A 163 -2.78 1.13 -6.70
N SER A 164 -1.62 0.60 -6.28
CA SER A 164 -0.36 1.33 -6.25
C SER A 164 0.73 0.47 -6.85
N THR A 165 1.55 1.07 -7.71
CA THR A 165 2.64 0.38 -8.38
C THR A 165 3.95 1.13 -8.22
N SER A 166 5.03 0.38 -8.11
CA SER A 166 6.39 0.86 -8.19
C SER A 166 7.21 -0.04 -9.12
N GLU A 167 8.48 0.23 -9.29
CA GLU A 167 9.38 -0.58 -10.13
C GLU A 167 9.48 -2.05 -9.69
N ILE A 168 9.29 -2.32 -8.41
CA ILE A 168 9.52 -3.63 -7.81
C ILE A 168 8.32 -4.17 -7.02
N ARG A 169 7.20 -3.42 -6.97
CA ARG A 169 6.02 -3.80 -6.19
C ARG A 169 4.73 -3.34 -6.86
N ILE A 170 3.74 -4.23 -6.88
CA ILE A 170 2.35 -3.90 -7.18
C ILE A 170 1.54 -4.24 -5.94
N SER A 171 0.84 -3.27 -5.37
CA SER A 171 -0.05 -3.46 -4.23
C SER A 171 -1.48 -3.10 -4.60
N VAL A 172 -2.42 -3.90 -4.14
CA VAL A 172 -3.85 -3.64 -4.31
C VAL A 172 -4.55 -3.70 -2.95
N VAL A 173 -5.56 -2.88 -2.79
CA VAL A 173 -6.55 -2.97 -1.71
C VAL A 173 -7.80 -3.63 -2.28
N VAL A 174 -8.30 -4.62 -1.57
CA VAL A 174 -9.46 -5.45 -1.93
C VAL A 174 -10.53 -5.38 -0.88
#